data_c99e2aa09875c777aa72e078c390e153
#
_entry.id   c99e2aa09875c777aa72e078c390e153
#
_cell.length_a   1.000
_cell.length_b   1.000
_cell.length_c   1.000
_cell.angle_alpha   90.00
_cell.angle_beta   90.00
_cell.angle_gamma   90.00
#
_symmetry.space_group_name_H-M   'P 1'
#
loop_
_entity.id
_entity.type
_entity.pdbx_description
1 polymer ?
#
loop_
_entity_poly.entity_id
_entity_poly.type
_entity_poly.pdbx_seq_one_letter_code
_entity_poly.pdbx_strand_id
1 'polypeptide(L)'
;MKTREEAVAYGLTFPDSYEDRPFKDQRWQVIRVKPSKKIFLWIYEKDEKICLNVKTDFRWRDFWRAAYPSVIPGYHQNKEHWNTIILDGSVLDKDIKQMIGESYDLVTDSPTKRIYEAVKKIPKGHVATYSQVAKMAGNEKMSRAVGNALHKNPDPEHIPCFRVVNAKGELAGAFAFGGADV
;
A
#
# COMPACT_ATOMS: atom_id res chain seq x y z
N MET A 1 -17.96 -12.35 -6.43
CA MET A 1 -18.21 -10.89 -6.53
C MET A 1 -18.87 -10.60 -7.85
N LYS A 2 -20.07 -10.03 -7.81
CA LYS A 2 -20.88 -9.79 -9.03
C LYS A 2 -21.51 -8.40 -9.04
N THR A 3 -21.64 -7.77 -7.87
CA THR A 3 -22.34 -6.49 -7.74
C THR A 3 -21.43 -5.39 -7.22
N ARG A 4 -21.87 -4.15 -7.37
CA ARG A 4 -21.22 -2.95 -6.83
C ARG A 4 -21.12 -3.02 -5.31
N GLU A 5 -22.20 -3.41 -4.67
CA GLU A 5 -22.32 -3.48 -3.21
C GLU A 5 -21.33 -4.49 -2.62
N GLU A 6 -21.19 -5.65 -3.26
CA GLU A 6 -20.19 -6.65 -2.87
C GLU A 6 -18.76 -6.13 -3.00
N ALA A 7 -18.46 -5.39 -4.06
CA ALA A 7 -17.13 -4.80 -4.26
C ALA A 7 -16.83 -3.71 -3.24
N VAL A 8 -17.80 -2.84 -2.93
CA VAL A 8 -17.69 -1.81 -1.88
C VAL A 8 -17.49 -2.47 -0.53
N ALA A 9 -18.36 -3.41 -0.16
CA ALA A 9 -18.28 -4.10 1.12
C ALA A 9 -16.91 -4.78 1.31
N TYR A 10 -16.41 -5.45 0.28
CA TYR A 10 -15.08 -6.07 0.33
C TYR A 10 -13.96 -5.02 0.43
N GLY A 11 -14.02 -3.95 -0.35
CA GLY A 11 -13.04 -2.85 -0.26
C GLY A 11 -12.98 -2.20 1.12
N LEU A 12 -14.11 -2.15 1.83
CA LEU A 12 -14.20 -1.59 3.18
C LEU A 12 -13.70 -2.55 4.28
N THR A 13 -13.37 -3.81 3.97
CA THR A 13 -12.74 -4.72 4.94
C THR A 13 -11.26 -4.43 5.18
N PHE A 14 -10.62 -3.66 4.29
CA PHE A 14 -9.21 -3.32 4.43
C PHE A 14 -8.99 -2.23 5.50
N PRO A 15 -7.89 -2.29 6.28
CA PRO A 15 -7.60 -1.30 7.31
C PRO A 15 -7.56 0.13 6.76
N ASP A 16 -8.09 1.09 7.54
CA ASP A 16 -8.13 2.52 7.21
C ASP A 16 -8.80 2.87 5.87
N SER A 17 -9.55 1.95 5.29
CA SER A 17 -10.29 2.18 4.05
C SER A 17 -11.56 2.99 4.29
N TYR A 18 -11.97 3.73 3.31
CA TYR A 18 -13.23 4.48 3.30
C TYR A 18 -13.74 4.69 1.88
N GLU A 19 -15.06 4.76 1.76
CA GLU A 19 -15.74 5.09 0.51
C GLU A 19 -15.68 6.59 0.23
N ASP A 20 -15.53 6.96 -1.05
CA ASP A 20 -15.60 8.33 -1.52
C ASP A 20 -16.28 8.38 -2.91
N ARG A 21 -16.98 9.49 -3.20
CA ARG A 21 -17.64 9.76 -4.48
C ARG A 21 -17.18 11.12 -5.00
N PRO A 22 -15.92 11.23 -5.46
CA PRO A 22 -15.33 12.52 -5.80
C PRO A 22 -15.85 13.13 -7.11
N PHE A 23 -16.72 12.41 -7.84
CA PHE A 23 -17.21 12.83 -9.15
C PHE A 23 -18.68 13.24 -9.11
N LYS A 24 -19.07 14.15 -10.02
CA LYS A 24 -20.49 14.50 -10.23
C LYS A 24 -21.29 13.32 -10.75
N ASP A 25 -20.68 12.47 -11.55
CA ASP A 25 -21.29 11.23 -12.05
C ASP A 25 -21.32 10.17 -10.94
N GLN A 26 -22.51 9.93 -10.40
CA GLN A 26 -22.77 8.98 -9.31
C GLN A 26 -22.49 7.51 -9.69
N ARG A 27 -22.27 7.22 -10.96
CA ARG A 27 -21.86 5.89 -11.41
C ARG A 27 -20.43 5.54 -11.02
N TRP A 28 -19.63 6.54 -10.64
CA TRP A 28 -18.26 6.37 -10.20
C TRP A 28 -18.14 6.44 -8.67
N GLN A 29 -17.57 5.43 -8.10
CA GLN A 29 -17.36 5.26 -6.67
C GLN A 29 -15.93 4.76 -6.45
N VAL A 30 -15.28 5.18 -5.37
CA VAL A 30 -13.90 4.78 -5.09
C VAL A 30 -13.75 4.37 -3.63
N ILE A 31 -12.81 3.45 -3.39
CA ILE A 31 -12.34 3.13 -2.06
C ILE A 31 -10.92 3.65 -1.92
N ARG A 32 -10.72 4.44 -0.88
CA ARG A 32 -9.46 5.09 -0.52
C ARG A 32 -8.91 4.55 0.78
N VAL A 33 -7.64 4.85 1.04
CA VAL A 33 -6.97 4.52 2.30
C VAL A 33 -6.47 5.79 3.01
N LYS A 34 -6.68 5.89 4.32
CA LYS A 34 -6.14 6.96 5.18
C LYS A 34 -4.67 6.63 5.56
N PRO A 35 -3.84 7.62 5.88
CA PRO A 35 -4.07 9.06 5.70
C PRO A 35 -3.77 9.56 4.29
N SER A 36 -3.22 8.70 3.41
CA SER A 36 -2.69 9.09 2.09
C SER A 36 -3.75 9.54 1.10
N LYS A 37 -5.03 9.21 1.35
CA LYS A 37 -6.18 9.42 0.45
C LYS A 37 -6.02 8.77 -0.93
N LYS A 38 -5.05 7.86 -1.09
CA LYS A 38 -4.85 7.14 -2.35
C LYS A 38 -6.02 6.19 -2.59
N ILE A 39 -6.41 6.08 -3.86
CA ILE A 39 -7.45 5.15 -4.30
C ILE A 39 -6.77 3.80 -4.62
N PHE A 40 -7.34 2.71 -4.13
CA PHE A 40 -6.91 1.37 -4.51
C PHE A 40 -8.00 0.59 -5.26
N LEU A 41 -9.26 1.05 -5.21
CA LEU A 41 -10.37 0.41 -5.91
C LEU A 41 -11.28 1.48 -6.48
N TRP A 42 -11.50 1.44 -7.79
CA TRP A 42 -12.53 2.21 -8.48
C TRP A 42 -13.64 1.26 -8.86
N ILE A 43 -14.88 1.68 -8.69
CA ILE A 43 -16.07 0.90 -9.00
C ILE A 43 -16.95 1.78 -9.88
N TYR A 44 -17.28 1.31 -11.06
CA TYR A 44 -18.11 2.05 -12.01
C TYR A 44 -18.92 1.12 -12.89
N GLU A 45 -19.89 1.69 -13.58
CA GLU A 45 -20.71 0.98 -14.55
C GLU A 45 -20.35 1.41 -15.96
N LYS A 46 -20.16 0.45 -16.84
CA LYS A 46 -19.92 0.65 -18.27
C LYS A 46 -20.56 -0.47 -19.04
N ASP A 47 -21.32 -0.12 -20.09
CA ASP A 47 -22.02 -1.06 -20.97
C ASP A 47 -22.88 -2.07 -20.17
N GLU A 48 -23.64 -1.55 -19.19
CA GLU A 48 -24.50 -2.31 -18.27
C GLU A 48 -23.76 -3.34 -17.40
N LYS A 49 -22.43 -3.23 -17.31
CA LYS A 49 -21.59 -4.12 -16.48
C LYS A 49 -20.87 -3.32 -15.40
N ILE A 50 -20.77 -3.91 -14.22
CA ILE A 50 -19.94 -3.35 -13.16
C ILE A 50 -18.48 -3.66 -13.47
N CYS A 51 -17.66 -2.63 -13.41
CA CYS A 51 -16.23 -2.68 -13.67
C CYS A 51 -15.46 -2.20 -12.45
N LEU A 52 -14.34 -2.85 -12.18
CA LEU A 52 -13.41 -2.49 -11.12
C LEU A 52 -12.07 -2.10 -11.72
N ASN A 53 -11.55 -0.90 -11.38
CA ASN A 53 -10.14 -0.63 -11.66
C ASN A 53 -9.32 -0.88 -10.40
N VAL A 54 -8.28 -1.69 -10.54
CA VAL A 54 -7.33 -2.04 -9.50
C VAL A 54 -5.92 -1.71 -9.95
N LYS A 55 -5.10 -1.20 -9.03
CA LYS A 55 -3.68 -0.98 -9.30
C LYS A 55 -2.96 -2.31 -9.36
N THR A 56 -2.00 -2.46 -10.24
CA THR A 56 -1.29 -3.72 -10.45
C THR A 56 0.21 -3.51 -10.62
N ASP A 57 1.01 -4.43 -10.11
CA ASP A 57 2.44 -4.50 -10.37
C ASP A 57 2.66 -4.98 -11.81
N PHE A 58 3.72 -4.48 -12.47
CA PHE A 58 4.02 -4.82 -13.87
C PHE A 58 4.20 -6.32 -14.10
N ARG A 59 4.66 -7.08 -13.08
CA ARG A 59 4.86 -8.53 -13.15
C ARG A 59 3.55 -9.30 -13.21
N TRP A 60 2.50 -8.81 -12.52
CA TRP A 60 1.20 -9.46 -12.44
C TRP A 60 0.19 -8.89 -13.44
N ARG A 61 0.44 -7.70 -13.97
CA ARG A 61 -0.44 -7.01 -14.93
C ARG A 61 -0.81 -7.91 -16.12
N ASP A 62 0.21 -8.38 -16.80
CA ASP A 62 0.03 -9.15 -18.03
C ASP A 62 -0.41 -10.59 -17.74
N PHE A 63 0.00 -11.15 -16.60
CA PHE A 63 -0.50 -12.44 -16.13
C PHE A 63 -2.03 -12.43 -15.98
N TRP A 64 -2.59 -11.45 -15.28
CA TRP A 64 -4.04 -11.35 -15.08
C TRP A 64 -4.79 -11.11 -16.38
N ARG A 65 -4.26 -10.30 -17.28
CA ARG A 65 -4.83 -10.07 -18.62
C ARG A 65 -4.80 -11.32 -19.50
N ALA A 66 -3.77 -12.16 -19.38
CA ALA A 66 -3.67 -13.42 -20.08
C ALA A 66 -4.58 -14.50 -19.49
N ALA A 67 -4.74 -14.51 -18.16
CA ALA A 67 -5.56 -15.48 -17.46
C ALA A 67 -7.07 -15.29 -17.69
N TYR A 68 -7.52 -14.03 -17.87
CA TYR A 68 -8.94 -13.69 -17.96
C TYR A 68 -9.23 -12.67 -19.06
N PRO A 69 -10.04 -13.01 -20.09
CA PRO A 69 -10.49 -12.04 -21.11
C PRO A 69 -11.21 -10.81 -20.54
N SER A 70 -11.85 -10.96 -19.37
CA SER A 70 -12.55 -9.89 -18.66
C SER A 70 -11.63 -9.05 -17.76
N VAL A 71 -10.32 -9.30 -17.77
CA VAL A 71 -9.30 -8.42 -17.17
C VAL A 71 -8.57 -7.70 -18.30
N ILE A 72 -8.83 -6.41 -18.44
CA ILE A 72 -8.35 -5.59 -19.56
C ILE A 72 -7.50 -4.42 -19.04
N PRO A 73 -6.76 -3.69 -19.91
CA PRO A 73 -6.06 -2.47 -19.52
C PRO A 73 -6.97 -1.44 -18.88
N GLY A 74 -6.47 -0.77 -17.82
CA GLY A 74 -7.26 0.15 -17.00
C GLY A 74 -8.00 1.23 -17.78
N TYR A 75 -9.32 1.25 -17.70
CA TYR A 75 -10.18 2.24 -18.35
C TYR A 75 -10.05 3.58 -17.63
N HIS A 76 -9.78 4.65 -18.37
CA HIS A 76 -9.47 5.99 -17.84
C HIS A 76 -8.30 6.04 -16.83
N GLN A 77 -7.44 5.02 -16.82
CA GLN A 77 -6.27 4.95 -15.95
C GLN A 77 -4.99 4.71 -16.76
N ASN A 78 -3.84 4.89 -16.13
CA ASN A 78 -2.57 4.50 -16.73
C ASN A 78 -2.54 2.97 -16.90
N LYS A 79 -2.50 2.52 -18.16
CA LYS A 79 -2.56 1.12 -18.55
C LYS A 79 -1.35 0.28 -18.12
N GLU A 80 -0.25 0.95 -17.76
CA GLU A 80 0.96 0.34 -17.21
C GLU A 80 0.80 -0.11 -15.76
N HIS A 81 -0.11 0.56 -15.00
CA HIS A 81 -0.25 0.39 -13.57
C HIS A 81 -1.66 0.00 -13.12
N TRP A 82 -2.60 -0.17 -14.06
CA TRP A 82 -3.99 -0.43 -13.72
C TRP A 82 -4.61 -1.48 -14.64
N ASN A 83 -5.35 -2.39 -14.06
CA ASN A 83 -6.25 -3.30 -14.75
C ASN A 83 -7.71 -2.93 -14.47
N THR A 84 -8.58 -3.19 -15.44
CA THR A 84 -10.02 -3.21 -15.27
C THR A 84 -10.49 -4.65 -15.22
N ILE A 85 -11.26 -4.99 -14.22
CA ILE A 85 -11.96 -6.27 -14.08
C ILE A 85 -13.43 -6.03 -14.41
N ILE A 86 -13.95 -6.73 -15.39
CA ILE A 86 -15.38 -6.69 -15.74
C ILE A 86 -16.07 -7.80 -14.94
N LEU A 87 -17.07 -7.45 -14.12
CA LEU A 87 -17.79 -8.39 -13.27
C LEU A 87 -18.88 -9.12 -14.08
N ASP A 88 -18.50 -9.90 -15.07
CA ASP A 88 -19.39 -10.71 -15.91
C ASP A 88 -19.52 -12.17 -15.45
N GLY A 89 -18.87 -12.52 -14.35
CA GLY A 89 -18.88 -13.86 -13.77
C GLY A 89 -17.80 -14.80 -14.32
N SER A 90 -16.98 -14.37 -15.27
CA SER A 90 -15.88 -15.17 -15.85
C SER A 90 -14.64 -15.23 -14.95
N VAL A 91 -14.40 -14.20 -14.14
CA VAL A 91 -13.27 -14.12 -13.21
C VAL A 91 -13.66 -14.77 -11.88
N LEU A 92 -12.83 -15.66 -11.37
CA LEU A 92 -13.06 -16.31 -10.07
C LEU A 92 -13.08 -15.30 -8.93
N ASP A 93 -13.98 -15.45 -7.99
CA ASP A 93 -14.14 -14.54 -6.84
C ASP A 93 -12.85 -14.37 -6.01
N LYS A 94 -12.13 -15.47 -5.80
CA LYS A 94 -10.84 -15.47 -5.10
C LYS A 94 -9.81 -14.60 -5.80
N ASP A 95 -9.79 -14.61 -7.14
CA ASP A 95 -8.80 -13.88 -7.93
C ASP A 95 -9.16 -12.39 -8.03
N ILE A 96 -10.46 -12.04 -8.08
CA ILE A 96 -10.93 -10.66 -7.93
C ILE A 96 -10.47 -10.11 -6.57
N LYS A 97 -10.69 -10.85 -5.50
CA LYS A 97 -10.27 -10.46 -4.13
C LYS A 97 -8.76 -10.32 -4.02
N GLN A 98 -8.00 -11.22 -4.63
CA GLN A 98 -6.55 -11.13 -4.69
C GLN A 98 -6.09 -9.85 -5.40
N MET A 99 -6.61 -9.54 -6.58
CA MET A 99 -6.27 -8.32 -7.33
C MET A 99 -6.61 -7.05 -6.55
N ILE A 100 -7.72 -7.02 -5.81
CA ILE A 100 -8.06 -5.89 -4.93
C ILE A 100 -7.07 -5.78 -3.78
N GLY A 101 -6.68 -6.89 -3.15
CA GLY A 101 -5.67 -6.94 -2.09
C GLY A 101 -4.31 -6.45 -2.56
N GLU A 102 -3.84 -6.91 -3.72
CA GLU A 102 -2.61 -6.44 -4.37
C GLU A 102 -2.65 -4.92 -4.61
N SER A 103 -3.79 -4.41 -5.07
CA SER A 103 -3.99 -2.98 -5.28
C SER A 103 -3.91 -2.18 -3.97
N TYR A 104 -4.51 -2.68 -2.90
CA TYR A 104 -4.41 -2.09 -1.57
C TYR A 104 -2.96 -2.06 -1.09
N ASP A 105 -2.24 -3.16 -1.21
CA ASP A 105 -0.83 -3.25 -0.81
C ASP A 105 0.04 -2.25 -1.58
N LEU A 106 -0.14 -2.12 -2.89
CA LEU A 106 0.60 -1.18 -3.73
C LEU A 106 0.37 0.30 -3.36
N VAL A 107 -0.79 0.67 -2.84
CA VAL A 107 -1.06 2.05 -2.42
C VAL A 107 -0.67 2.32 -0.96
N THR A 108 -0.60 1.29 -0.13
CA THR A 108 -0.19 1.35 1.27
C THR A 108 1.30 1.09 1.47
N ASP A 109 1.97 0.43 0.51
CA ASP A 109 3.42 0.26 0.54
C ASP A 109 4.11 1.62 0.33
N SER A 110 4.58 2.19 1.44
CA SER A 110 5.36 3.42 1.44
C SER A 110 6.78 3.15 1.94
N PRO A 111 7.78 3.94 1.52
CA PRO A 111 9.13 3.85 2.08
C PRO A 111 9.12 3.92 3.61
N THR A 112 8.29 4.74 4.20
CA THR A 112 8.14 4.86 5.65
C THR A 112 7.64 3.58 6.29
N LYS A 113 6.60 2.94 5.72
CA LYS A 113 6.09 1.65 6.20
C LYS A 113 7.19 0.57 6.14
N ARG A 114 7.89 0.47 5.01
CA ARG A 114 9.01 -0.49 4.86
C ARG A 114 10.14 -0.25 5.85
N ILE A 115 10.45 1.01 6.15
CA ILE A 115 11.43 1.38 7.18
C ILE A 115 10.97 0.90 8.56
N TYR A 116 9.73 1.17 8.95
CA TYR A 116 9.21 0.73 10.25
C TYR A 116 9.21 -0.80 10.37
N GLU A 117 8.79 -1.52 9.33
CA GLU A 117 8.84 -2.99 9.31
C GLU A 117 10.28 -3.53 9.37
N ALA A 118 11.24 -2.85 8.77
CA ALA A 118 12.66 -3.18 8.91
C ALA A 118 13.16 -2.99 10.35
N VAL A 119 12.79 -1.89 10.99
CA VAL A 119 13.17 -1.58 12.37
C VAL A 119 12.58 -2.58 13.37
N LYS A 120 11.33 -2.99 13.19
CA LYS A 120 10.69 -4.04 14.02
C LYS A 120 11.44 -5.38 13.99
N LYS A 121 12.14 -5.67 12.89
CA LYS A 121 12.92 -6.91 12.72
C LYS A 121 14.27 -6.90 13.45
N ILE A 122 14.71 -5.76 13.99
CA ILE A 122 15.97 -5.69 14.75
C ILE A 122 15.76 -6.39 16.10
N PRO A 123 16.49 -7.50 16.39
CA PRO A 123 16.29 -8.26 17.61
C PRO A 123 16.62 -7.44 18.86
N LYS A 124 16.04 -7.82 20.01
CA LYS A 124 16.43 -7.25 21.30
C LYS A 124 17.92 -7.52 21.57
N GLY A 125 18.64 -6.51 22.05
CA GLY A 125 20.09 -6.58 22.28
C GLY A 125 20.97 -6.34 21.05
N HIS A 126 20.36 -6.05 19.89
CA HIS A 126 21.07 -5.70 18.66
C HIS A 126 20.74 -4.29 18.21
N VAL A 127 21.65 -3.69 17.46
CA VAL A 127 21.46 -2.40 16.81
C VAL A 127 21.71 -2.53 15.30
N ALA A 128 21.14 -1.63 14.53
CA ALA A 128 21.40 -1.51 13.09
C ALA A 128 21.71 -0.04 12.74
N THR A 129 22.58 0.16 11.77
CA THR A 129 22.85 1.51 11.27
C THR A 129 21.72 1.98 10.35
N TYR A 130 21.59 3.31 10.14
CA TYR A 130 20.65 3.87 9.16
C TYR A 130 20.80 3.25 7.78
N SER A 131 22.03 2.94 7.34
CA SER A 131 22.27 2.27 6.05
C SER A 131 21.80 0.82 6.03
N GLN A 132 21.98 0.09 7.12
CA GLN A 132 21.48 -1.29 7.24
C GLN A 132 19.95 -1.32 7.21
N VAL A 133 19.30 -0.42 7.95
CA VAL A 133 17.83 -0.30 7.90
C VAL A 133 17.36 0.08 6.50
N ALA A 134 18.04 1.01 5.82
CA ALA A 134 17.72 1.39 4.44
C ALA A 134 17.80 0.19 3.49
N LYS A 135 18.85 -0.63 3.62
CA LYS A 135 19.03 -1.87 2.87
C LYS A 135 17.92 -2.88 3.16
N MET A 136 17.59 -3.10 4.44
CA MET A 136 16.49 -3.97 4.86
C MET A 136 15.13 -3.49 4.31
N ALA A 137 14.94 -2.17 4.19
CA ALA A 137 13.75 -1.55 3.61
C ALA A 137 13.74 -1.56 2.06
N GLY A 138 14.74 -2.18 1.43
CA GLY A 138 14.80 -2.41 -0.01
C GLY A 138 15.50 -1.33 -0.84
N ASN A 139 16.12 -0.32 -0.23
CA ASN A 139 16.89 0.69 -0.96
C ASN A 139 17.98 1.32 -0.09
N GLU A 140 19.24 0.97 -0.36
CA GLU A 140 20.43 1.45 0.39
C GLU A 140 20.59 3.00 0.38
N LYS A 141 20.04 3.68 -0.62
CA LYS A 141 20.12 5.14 -0.74
C LYS A 141 19.14 5.89 0.17
N MET A 142 18.30 5.18 0.94
CA MET A 142 17.26 5.78 1.78
C MET A 142 17.70 6.13 3.21
N SER A 143 18.99 6.14 3.57
CA SER A 143 19.46 6.40 4.94
C SER A 143 18.92 7.70 5.54
N ARG A 144 18.81 8.77 4.74
CA ARG A 144 18.19 10.04 5.17
C ARG A 144 16.69 9.89 5.43
N ALA A 145 16.00 9.11 4.58
CA ALA A 145 14.58 8.83 4.76
C ALA A 145 14.32 7.99 6.01
N VAL A 146 15.24 7.08 6.36
CA VAL A 146 15.20 6.34 7.63
C VAL A 146 15.23 7.31 8.81
N GLY A 147 16.18 8.25 8.84
CA GLY A 147 16.24 9.27 9.90
C GLY A 147 14.95 10.07 10.01
N ASN A 148 14.42 10.56 8.90
CA ASN A 148 13.18 11.33 8.87
C ASN A 148 11.95 10.52 9.33
N ALA A 149 11.89 9.23 8.98
CA ALA A 149 10.80 8.35 9.42
C ALA A 149 10.88 8.10 10.93
N LEU A 150 12.06 7.80 11.45
CA LEU A 150 12.25 7.52 12.87
C LEU A 150 12.01 8.74 13.76
N HIS A 151 12.35 9.94 13.28
CA HIS A 151 12.03 11.19 13.97
C HIS A 151 10.51 11.40 14.13
N LYS A 152 9.71 10.88 13.20
CA LYS A 152 8.23 10.96 13.18
C LYS A 152 7.57 9.67 13.63
N ASN A 153 8.29 8.80 14.33
CA ASN A 153 7.79 7.49 14.75
C ASN A 153 6.48 7.63 15.56
N PRO A 154 5.34 7.11 15.07
CA PRO A 154 4.05 7.25 15.74
C PRO A 154 3.84 6.22 16.86
N ASP A 155 4.70 5.19 16.94
CA ASP A 155 4.49 4.04 17.82
C ASP A 155 5.84 3.49 18.33
N PRO A 156 6.48 4.20 19.28
CA PRO A 156 7.80 3.83 19.79
C PRO A 156 7.81 2.53 20.61
N GLU A 157 6.67 2.11 21.13
CA GLU A 157 6.55 0.85 21.88
C GLU A 157 6.75 -0.37 20.97
N HIS A 158 6.20 -0.32 19.74
CA HIS A 158 6.28 -1.41 18.79
C HIS A 158 7.33 -1.19 17.68
N ILE A 159 7.78 0.04 17.47
CA ILE A 159 8.83 0.38 16.50
C ILE A 159 10.07 0.86 17.27
N PRO A 160 11.02 -0.03 17.60
CA PRO A 160 12.14 0.27 18.49
C PRO A 160 13.20 1.14 17.79
N CYS A 161 12.89 2.42 17.55
CA CYS A 161 13.78 3.38 16.89
C CYS A 161 15.12 3.59 17.62
N PHE A 162 15.16 3.37 18.94
CA PHE A 162 16.37 3.41 19.76
C PHE A 162 17.39 2.28 19.44
N ARG A 163 17.03 1.32 18.59
CA ARG A 163 17.97 0.31 18.06
C ARG A 163 18.64 0.74 16.77
N VAL A 164 18.37 1.96 16.28
CA VAL A 164 18.97 2.47 15.06
C VAL A 164 20.00 3.54 15.40
N VAL A 165 21.25 3.31 14.96
CA VAL A 165 22.43 4.13 15.30
C VAL A 165 23.08 4.70 14.04
N ASN A 166 23.94 5.70 14.21
CA ASN A 166 24.79 6.21 13.15
C ASN A 166 25.96 5.25 12.84
N ALA A 167 26.79 5.58 11.88
CA ALA A 167 27.95 4.75 11.49
C ALA A 167 29.01 4.59 12.61
N LYS A 168 28.96 5.44 13.65
CA LYS A 168 29.87 5.38 14.82
C LYS A 168 29.26 4.55 15.97
N GLY A 169 28.03 4.06 15.81
CA GLY A 169 27.30 3.33 16.86
C GLY A 169 26.59 4.24 17.87
N GLU A 170 26.46 5.52 17.58
CA GLU A 170 25.83 6.49 18.46
C GLU A 170 24.36 6.70 18.08
N LEU A 171 23.51 6.96 19.06
CA LEU A 171 22.15 7.41 18.83
C LEU A 171 22.14 8.84 18.27
N ALA A 172 21.23 9.16 17.35
CA ALA A 172 21.09 10.53 16.88
C ALA A 172 20.55 11.42 18.01
N GLY A 173 21.11 12.62 18.16
CA GLY A 173 20.77 13.56 19.25
C GLY A 173 19.36 14.16 19.19
N ALA A 174 18.55 13.83 18.20
CA ALA A 174 17.18 14.30 18.02
C ALA A 174 16.21 13.12 17.85
N PHE A 175 16.00 12.35 18.92
CA PHE A 175 14.91 11.39 18.95
C PHE A 175 13.58 12.08 19.31
N ALA A 176 12.48 11.58 18.72
CA ALA A 176 11.12 12.05 19.03
C ALA A 176 10.75 11.88 20.52
N PHE A 177 11.59 11.22 21.32
CA PHE A 177 11.34 10.83 22.72
C PHE A 177 12.48 11.24 23.67
N GLY A 178 13.14 12.37 23.45
CA GLY A 178 13.97 13.01 24.47
C GLY A 178 15.47 12.76 24.44
N GLY A 179 16.04 12.19 23.37
CA GLY A 179 17.49 12.09 23.22
C GLY A 179 18.18 11.00 24.06
N ALA A 180 19.51 11.08 24.18
CA ALA A 180 20.35 10.07 24.83
C ALA A 180 20.28 10.06 26.37
N ASP A 181 19.47 10.94 26.95
CA ASP A 181 19.38 11.17 28.42
C ASP A 181 18.13 10.59 29.06
N VAL A 182 17.47 9.58 28.41
CA VAL A 182 16.35 8.82 28.99
C VAL A 182 16.71 7.35 29.15
#